data_a5673d451b0f05076436b254de32c461
#
_entry.id   a5673d451b0f05076436b254de32c461
#
_cell.length_a   1.000
_cell.length_b   1.000
_cell.length_c   1.000
_cell.angle_alpha   90.00
_cell.angle_beta   90.00
_cell.angle_gamma   90.00
#
_symmetry.space_group_name_H-M   'P 1'
#
loop_
_entity.id
_entity.type
_entity.pdbx_description
1 polymer ?
#
loop_
_entity_poly.entity_id
_entity_poly.type
_entity_poly.pdbx_seq_one_letter_code
_entity_poly.pdbx_strand_id
1 'polypeptide(L)'
;MSRLAAAGAAVVLLLGSIIVTTTAATPQQAAASATDCLTSTGTAWRLDPEQQRHARTILAIGQQRQLPPRAWAIAIATAAQESSLRNDLTPDRHGSSGLFQQTPPGWGSRQQVNDPTYAATAFYTALSKVPDWKRLPLTVAAQTVQRSAYPDAYAKHTATALAALRDLADTELDCDRITPASAEPAPRNPDGTWPKEGCVVRPDPTTNRGCLTPRTAHLIAQAKAASYDNPRCFRPSGPGEHPKGRACDWMMTSGGVATGAQRARGDAMAAWAVANADRLGIMYVIWYRQVWSPAKGWHSYRNPFGGTGPSGEHTNHVHISVY
;
A
#
# COMPACT_ATOMS: atom_id res chain seq x y z
N MET A 1 8.65 68.45 -62.12
CA MET A 1 7.45 67.56 -62.19
C MET A 1 7.95 66.15 -62.01
N SER A 2 7.96 65.67 -60.74
CA SER A 2 8.39 64.33 -60.43
C SER A 2 7.40 63.71 -59.45
N ARG A 3 6.79 62.63 -59.81
CA ARG A 3 5.81 61.90 -59.00
C ARG A 3 6.61 60.87 -58.19
N LEU A 4 6.52 60.95 -56.87
CA LEU A 4 7.00 59.91 -55.94
C LEU A 4 5.91 58.84 -55.79
N ALA A 5 6.27 57.61 -56.06
CA ALA A 5 5.45 56.43 -55.76
C ALA A 5 5.83 55.89 -54.40
N ALA A 6 4.84 55.78 -53.52
CA ALA A 6 5.00 55.17 -52.20
C ALA A 6 4.71 53.68 -52.35
N ALA A 7 5.68 52.85 -51.95
CA ALA A 7 5.51 51.38 -51.83
C ALA A 7 5.01 51.05 -50.43
N GLY A 8 3.80 50.50 -50.32
CA GLY A 8 3.28 49.98 -49.07
C GLY A 8 3.71 48.53 -48.90
N ALA A 9 4.42 48.29 -47.82
CA ALA A 9 4.75 46.90 -47.38
C ALA A 9 3.61 46.33 -46.57
N ALA A 10 2.97 45.30 -47.05
CA ALA A 10 1.96 44.51 -46.33
C ALA A 10 2.68 43.49 -45.45
N VAL A 11 2.56 43.61 -44.12
CA VAL A 11 3.00 42.60 -43.15
C VAL A 11 1.90 41.56 -43.05
N VAL A 12 2.16 40.33 -43.52
CA VAL A 12 1.30 39.16 -43.34
C VAL A 12 1.67 38.52 -42.03
N LEU A 13 0.82 38.66 -41.02
CA LEU A 13 0.90 37.94 -39.74
C LEU A 13 0.33 36.54 -39.94
N LEU A 14 1.23 35.55 -40.02
CA LEU A 14 0.88 34.12 -39.93
C LEU A 14 0.57 33.76 -38.50
N LEU A 15 -0.71 33.69 -38.12
CA LEU A 15 -1.18 33.08 -36.88
C LEU A 15 -1.05 31.55 -37.02
N GLY A 16 0.03 30.99 -36.49
CA GLY A 16 0.22 29.55 -36.35
C GLY A 16 -0.75 29.01 -35.27
N SER A 17 -1.85 28.37 -35.69
CA SER A 17 -2.68 27.60 -34.77
C SER A 17 -1.94 26.34 -34.34
N ILE A 18 -1.52 26.31 -33.08
CA ILE A 18 -0.99 25.07 -32.45
C ILE A 18 -2.22 24.17 -32.19
N ILE A 19 -2.41 23.17 -33.07
CA ILE A 19 -3.37 22.08 -32.82
C ILE A 19 -2.72 21.17 -31.79
N VAL A 20 -3.14 21.28 -30.53
CA VAL A 20 -2.84 20.30 -29.49
C VAL A 20 -3.70 19.07 -29.78
N THR A 21 -3.14 18.09 -30.48
CA THR A 21 -3.77 16.77 -30.64
C THR A 21 -3.65 16.03 -29.32
N THR A 22 -4.70 16.05 -28.51
CA THR A 22 -4.87 15.08 -27.41
C THR A 22 -5.15 13.74 -28.08
N THR A 23 -4.12 12.89 -28.17
CA THR A 23 -4.30 11.48 -28.52
C THR A 23 -5.03 10.81 -27.37
N ALA A 24 -6.34 10.66 -27.49
CA ALA A 24 -7.07 9.74 -26.63
C ALA A 24 -6.49 8.33 -26.88
N ALA A 25 -6.09 7.64 -25.83
CA ALA A 25 -5.62 6.26 -25.91
C ALA A 25 -6.69 5.42 -26.64
N THR A 26 -6.28 4.64 -27.62
CA THR A 26 -7.20 3.76 -28.32
C THR A 26 -7.76 2.71 -27.37
N PRO A 27 -8.98 2.18 -27.61
CA PRO A 27 -9.55 1.12 -26.77
C PRO A 27 -8.63 -0.11 -26.61
N GLN A 28 -7.77 -0.37 -27.57
CA GLN A 28 -6.76 -1.43 -27.53
C GLN A 28 -5.60 -1.14 -26.55
N GLN A 29 -5.19 0.12 -26.39
CA GLN A 29 -4.16 0.49 -25.40
C GLN A 29 -4.71 0.46 -23.98
N ALA A 30 -5.99 0.80 -23.77
CA ALA A 30 -6.66 0.63 -22.49
C ALA A 30 -6.84 -0.85 -22.12
N ALA A 31 -7.16 -1.71 -23.11
CA ALA A 31 -7.26 -3.16 -22.91
C ALA A 31 -5.91 -3.82 -22.59
N ALA A 32 -4.79 -3.37 -23.20
CA ALA A 32 -3.46 -3.86 -22.90
C ALA A 32 -3.03 -3.51 -21.45
N SER A 33 -3.33 -2.31 -20.99
CA SER A 33 -3.05 -1.90 -19.57
C SER A 33 -3.89 -2.70 -18.58
N ALA A 34 -5.14 -3.04 -18.92
CA ALA A 34 -6.03 -3.83 -18.08
C ALA A 34 -5.55 -5.30 -17.95
N THR A 35 -4.91 -5.83 -18.99
CA THR A 35 -4.40 -7.21 -19.00
C THR A 35 -3.13 -7.38 -18.18
N ASP A 36 -2.28 -6.36 -18.08
CA ASP A 36 -0.96 -6.44 -17.42
C ASP A 36 -1.06 -6.61 -15.92
N CYS A 37 -2.02 -6.01 -15.23
CA CYS A 37 -2.13 -6.18 -13.77
C CYS A 37 -2.67 -7.57 -13.38
N LEU A 38 -3.43 -8.22 -14.26
CA LEU A 38 -3.97 -9.56 -14.04
C LEU A 38 -2.95 -10.68 -14.35
N THR A 39 -1.84 -10.32 -15.00
CA THR A 39 -0.79 -11.28 -15.39
C THR A 39 0.49 -11.16 -14.58
N SER A 40 0.68 -10.11 -13.77
CA SER A 40 2.04 -9.69 -13.38
C SER A 40 2.48 -9.99 -11.95
N THR A 41 1.66 -10.56 -11.05
CA THR A 41 2.08 -10.65 -9.65
C THR A 41 1.75 -11.98 -8.96
N GLY A 42 2.71 -12.87 -8.97
CA GLY A 42 2.70 -14.06 -8.13
C GLY A 42 1.94 -15.26 -8.72
N THR A 43 2.08 -16.40 -8.09
CA THR A 43 1.37 -17.63 -8.48
C THR A 43 -0.04 -17.62 -7.91
N ALA A 44 -1.04 -17.39 -8.75
CA ALA A 44 -2.43 -17.60 -8.39
C ALA A 44 -2.74 -19.10 -8.33
N TRP A 45 -3.39 -19.56 -7.28
CA TRP A 45 -3.88 -20.93 -7.27
C TRP A 45 -5.16 -21.08 -8.11
N ARG A 46 -5.39 -22.25 -8.68
CA ARG A 46 -6.67 -22.59 -9.33
C ARG A 46 -7.73 -22.85 -8.25
N LEU A 47 -8.82 -22.12 -8.32
CA LEU A 47 -9.98 -22.37 -7.46
C LEU A 47 -10.70 -23.64 -7.90
N ASP A 48 -10.99 -24.54 -6.95
CA ASP A 48 -11.90 -25.66 -7.19
C ASP A 48 -13.37 -25.19 -7.21
N PRO A 49 -14.33 -26.07 -7.55
CA PRO A 49 -15.75 -25.66 -7.66
C PRO A 49 -16.37 -25.11 -6.37
N GLU A 50 -15.92 -25.56 -5.20
CA GLU A 50 -16.39 -25.04 -3.91
C GLU A 50 -15.86 -23.62 -3.66
N GLN A 51 -14.56 -23.42 -3.87
CA GLN A 51 -13.90 -22.12 -3.74
C GLN A 51 -14.48 -21.10 -4.72
N GLN A 52 -14.75 -21.53 -5.96
CA GLN A 52 -15.43 -20.68 -6.95
C GLN A 52 -16.83 -20.26 -6.50
N ARG A 53 -17.63 -21.17 -5.91
CA ARG A 53 -18.96 -20.81 -5.37
C ARG A 53 -18.84 -19.73 -4.31
N HIS A 54 -17.91 -19.87 -3.37
CA HIS A 54 -17.70 -18.88 -2.31
C HIS A 54 -17.18 -17.55 -2.85
N ALA A 55 -16.25 -17.58 -3.80
CA ALA A 55 -15.77 -16.36 -4.46
C ALA A 55 -16.92 -15.64 -5.21
N ARG A 56 -17.81 -16.38 -5.90
CA ARG A 56 -19.03 -15.82 -6.53
C ARG A 56 -19.99 -15.22 -5.51
N THR A 57 -20.17 -15.86 -4.35
CA THR A 57 -21.00 -15.30 -3.25
C THR A 57 -20.43 -13.97 -2.76
N ILE A 58 -19.13 -13.91 -2.49
CA ILE A 58 -18.43 -12.66 -2.08
C ILE A 58 -18.63 -11.58 -3.15
N LEU A 59 -18.41 -11.93 -4.43
CA LEU A 59 -18.53 -11.02 -5.55
C LEU A 59 -19.96 -10.47 -5.68
N ALA A 60 -20.97 -11.36 -5.66
CA ALA A 60 -22.38 -10.99 -5.79
C ALA A 60 -22.82 -10.01 -4.69
N ILE A 61 -22.42 -10.25 -3.43
CA ILE A 61 -22.71 -9.34 -2.31
C ILE A 61 -22.02 -7.99 -2.50
N GLY A 62 -20.77 -7.99 -2.96
CA GLY A 62 -20.03 -6.76 -3.25
C GLY A 62 -20.69 -5.93 -4.37
N GLN A 63 -21.16 -6.59 -5.44
CA GLN A 63 -21.90 -5.98 -6.54
C GLN A 63 -23.27 -5.44 -6.08
N GLN A 64 -24.04 -6.25 -5.36
CA GLN A 64 -25.34 -5.84 -4.80
C GLN A 64 -25.22 -4.58 -3.92
N ARG A 65 -24.12 -4.45 -3.18
CA ARG A 65 -23.80 -3.30 -2.35
C ARG A 65 -23.15 -2.15 -3.10
N GLN A 66 -23.03 -2.26 -4.43
CA GLN A 66 -22.38 -1.25 -5.30
C GLN A 66 -20.95 -0.89 -4.86
N LEU A 67 -20.23 -1.85 -4.29
CA LEU A 67 -18.85 -1.66 -3.88
C LEU A 67 -17.92 -1.79 -5.11
N PRO A 68 -16.83 -1.03 -5.15
CA PRO A 68 -15.88 -1.12 -6.27
C PRO A 68 -15.16 -2.48 -6.27
N PRO A 69 -14.63 -2.93 -7.43
CA PRO A 69 -13.89 -4.20 -7.58
C PRO A 69 -12.75 -4.38 -6.57
N ARG A 70 -12.15 -3.28 -6.11
CA ARG A 70 -11.16 -3.31 -5.04
C ARG A 70 -11.69 -3.93 -3.74
N ALA A 71 -12.92 -3.63 -3.35
CA ALA A 71 -13.52 -4.25 -2.16
C ALA A 71 -13.65 -5.77 -2.34
N TRP A 72 -14.02 -6.21 -3.54
CA TRP A 72 -14.16 -7.62 -3.89
C TRP A 72 -12.81 -8.34 -3.80
N ALA A 73 -11.74 -7.73 -4.33
CA ALA A 73 -10.38 -8.25 -4.22
C ALA A 73 -9.93 -8.40 -2.76
N ILE A 74 -10.16 -7.38 -1.93
CA ILE A 74 -9.84 -7.41 -0.50
C ILE A 74 -10.60 -8.55 0.18
N ALA A 75 -11.89 -8.70 -0.06
CA ALA A 75 -12.71 -9.73 0.56
C ALA A 75 -12.31 -11.15 0.13
N ILE A 76 -12.06 -11.37 -1.17
CA ILE A 76 -11.60 -12.67 -1.70
C ILE A 76 -10.22 -13.03 -1.13
N ALA A 77 -9.26 -12.09 -1.11
CA ALA A 77 -7.94 -12.33 -0.52
C ALA A 77 -8.04 -12.63 0.98
N THR A 78 -8.97 -11.97 1.69
CA THR A 78 -9.22 -12.24 3.10
C THR A 78 -9.76 -13.65 3.30
N ALA A 79 -10.84 -14.03 2.62
CA ALA A 79 -11.41 -15.38 2.72
C ALA A 79 -10.42 -16.46 2.28
N ALA A 80 -9.54 -16.16 1.31
CA ALA A 80 -8.46 -17.05 0.90
C ALA A 80 -7.45 -17.29 2.04
N GLN A 81 -7.11 -16.26 2.81
CA GLN A 81 -6.23 -16.40 3.97
C GLN A 81 -6.91 -17.10 5.14
N GLU A 82 -8.16 -16.75 5.45
CA GLU A 82 -8.83 -17.21 6.66
C GLU A 82 -9.27 -18.68 6.57
N SER A 83 -9.77 -19.08 5.40
CA SER A 83 -10.38 -20.42 5.22
C SER A 83 -9.99 -21.12 3.93
N SER A 84 -9.02 -20.59 3.18
CA SER A 84 -8.73 -21.03 1.80
C SER A 84 -9.98 -20.99 0.89
N LEU A 85 -10.83 -19.98 1.06
CA LEU A 85 -12.14 -19.86 0.39
C LEU A 85 -13.08 -21.04 0.64
N ARG A 86 -12.95 -21.72 1.78
CA ARG A 86 -13.86 -22.80 2.23
C ARG A 86 -14.69 -22.34 3.40
N ASN A 87 -15.94 -22.77 3.46
CA ASN A 87 -16.80 -22.42 4.57
C ASN A 87 -16.63 -23.44 5.70
N ASP A 88 -15.48 -23.41 6.41
CA ASP A 88 -15.23 -24.31 7.53
C ASP A 88 -16.13 -23.97 8.71
N LEU A 89 -17.05 -24.87 9.01
CA LEU A 89 -18.02 -24.72 10.09
C LEU A 89 -17.49 -25.16 11.45
N THR A 90 -16.31 -25.80 11.48
CA THR A 90 -15.66 -26.25 12.71
C THR A 90 -15.02 -25.06 13.41
N PRO A 91 -15.46 -24.70 14.63
CA PRO A 91 -14.84 -23.59 15.36
C PRO A 91 -13.38 -23.91 15.71
N ASP A 92 -12.50 -22.93 15.51
CA ASP A 92 -11.15 -22.98 16.01
C ASP A 92 -11.10 -22.85 17.54
N ARG A 93 -9.90 -22.87 18.13
CA ARG A 93 -9.69 -22.71 19.58
C ARG A 93 -10.20 -21.38 20.15
N HIS A 94 -10.41 -20.37 19.30
CA HIS A 94 -10.94 -19.06 19.67
C HIS A 94 -12.43 -18.93 19.37
N GLY A 95 -13.05 -19.98 18.85
CA GLY A 95 -14.44 -19.98 18.45
C GLY A 95 -14.75 -19.34 17.10
N SER A 96 -13.73 -19.07 16.28
CA SER A 96 -13.90 -18.55 14.92
C SER A 96 -14.32 -19.66 13.97
N SER A 97 -15.19 -19.37 13.00
CA SER A 97 -15.62 -20.33 11.97
C SER A 97 -16.13 -19.63 10.71
N GLY A 98 -16.45 -20.42 9.70
CA GLY A 98 -17.01 -19.94 8.44
C GLY A 98 -15.98 -19.34 7.48
N LEU A 99 -16.49 -18.77 6.40
CA LEU A 99 -15.69 -18.31 5.27
C LEU A 99 -14.62 -17.25 5.63
N PHE A 100 -14.90 -16.39 6.60
CA PHE A 100 -14.02 -15.32 7.06
C PHE A 100 -13.46 -15.55 8.46
N GLN A 101 -13.60 -16.76 9.02
CA GLN A 101 -13.17 -17.11 10.37
C GLN A 101 -13.62 -16.06 11.41
N GLN A 102 -14.91 -15.73 11.37
CA GLN A 102 -15.51 -14.71 12.23
C GLN A 102 -15.92 -15.32 13.58
N THR A 103 -15.70 -14.56 14.67
CA THR A 103 -15.96 -15.02 16.04
C THR A 103 -17.27 -14.45 16.59
N PRO A 104 -18.25 -15.30 16.99
CA PRO A 104 -19.42 -14.86 17.75
C PRO A 104 -19.02 -14.35 19.16
N PRO A 105 -19.80 -13.43 19.77
CA PRO A 105 -20.93 -12.71 19.20
C PRO A 105 -20.51 -11.46 18.40
N GLY A 106 -19.22 -11.12 18.34
CA GLY A 106 -18.71 -9.86 17.76
C GLY A 106 -19.09 -9.68 16.30
N TRP A 107 -19.22 -10.77 15.55
CA TRP A 107 -19.58 -10.78 14.14
C TRP A 107 -21.01 -11.26 13.86
N GLY A 108 -21.75 -11.66 14.89
CA GLY A 108 -23.09 -12.23 14.78
C GLY A 108 -23.21 -13.55 15.55
N SER A 109 -24.35 -14.23 15.41
CA SER A 109 -24.55 -15.57 15.98
C SER A 109 -23.70 -16.62 15.25
N ARG A 110 -23.52 -17.81 15.85
CA ARG A 110 -22.86 -18.96 15.20
C ARG A 110 -23.47 -19.28 13.84
N GLN A 111 -24.80 -19.31 13.76
CA GLN A 111 -25.47 -19.56 12.50
C GLN A 111 -25.17 -18.52 11.45
N GLN A 112 -25.12 -17.25 11.85
CA GLN A 112 -24.85 -16.13 10.95
C GLN A 112 -23.41 -16.14 10.40
N VAL A 113 -22.40 -16.32 11.24
CA VAL A 113 -20.99 -16.33 10.78
C VAL A 113 -20.69 -17.54 9.90
N ASN A 114 -21.50 -18.61 10.02
CA ASN A 114 -21.39 -19.80 9.19
C ASN A 114 -22.19 -19.71 7.87
N ASP A 115 -22.97 -18.67 7.67
CA ASP A 115 -23.63 -18.36 6.40
C ASP A 115 -22.69 -17.48 5.55
N PRO A 116 -22.20 -17.96 4.40
CA PRO A 116 -21.29 -17.19 3.54
C PRO A 116 -21.83 -15.83 3.10
N THR A 117 -23.15 -15.73 2.90
CA THR A 117 -23.81 -14.47 2.50
C THR A 117 -23.78 -13.44 3.62
N TYR A 118 -24.15 -13.88 4.83
CA TYR A 118 -24.07 -13.02 6.01
C TYR A 118 -22.61 -12.63 6.31
N ALA A 119 -21.71 -13.59 6.32
CA ALA A 119 -20.29 -13.38 6.63
C ALA A 119 -19.65 -12.36 5.66
N ALA A 120 -19.91 -12.47 4.35
CA ALA A 120 -19.44 -11.49 3.35
C ALA A 120 -20.09 -10.11 3.58
N THR A 121 -21.37 -10.05 3.90
CA THR A 121 -22.09 -8.80 4.21
C THR A 121 -21.50 -8.11 5.43
N ALA A 122 -21.21 -8.85 6.50
CA ALA A 122 -20.58 -8.37 7.72
C ALA A 122 -19.16 -7.85 7.45
N PHE A 123 -18.36 -8.60 6.65
CA PHE A 123 -17.04 -8.18 6.24
C PHE A 123 -17.07 -6.85 5.50
N TYR A 124 -17.92 -6.70 4.47
CA TYR A 124 -18.02 -5.45 3.72
C TYR A 124 -18.51 -4.28 4.58
N THR A 125 -19.39 -4.55 5.53
CA THR A 125 -19.85 -3.53 6.49
C THR A 125 -18.69 -3.06 7.37
N ALA A 126 -17.83 -3.95 7.81
CA ALA A 126 -16.62 -3.60 8.57
C ALA A 126 -15.58 -2.89 7.70
N LEU A 127 -15.33 -3.37 6.47
CA LEU A 127 -14.41 -2.74 5.52
C LEU A 127 -14.81 -1.30 5.22
N SER A 128 -16.12 -1.03 5.03
CA SER A 128 -16.62 0.32 4.75
C SER A 128 -16.37 1.32 5.88
N LYS A 129 -16.10 0.85 7.09
CA LYS A 129 -15.77 1.68 8.26
C LYS A 129 -14.25 1.93 8.41
N VAL A 130 -13.41 1.24 7.66
CA VAL A 130 -11.97 1.43 7.69
C VAL A 130 -11.63 2.75 6.98
N PRO A 131 -11.00 3.73 7.65
CA PRO A 131 -10.60 4.98 6.99
C PRO A 131 -9.68 4.69 5.80
N ASP A 132 -9.91 5.38 4.70
CA ASP A 132 -9.09 5.32 3.49
C ASP A 132 -8.86 3.92 2.89
N TRP A 133 -9.70 2.93 3.18
CA TRP A 133 -9.55 1.55 2.70
C TRP A 133 -9.37 1.44 1.17
N LYS A 134 -9.91 2.42 0.43
CA LYS A 134 -9.77 2.50 -1.03
C LYS A 134 -8.33 2.79 -1.49
N ARG A 135 -7.47 3.25 -0.60
CA ARG A 135 -6.07 3.64 -0.88
C ARG A 135 -5.04 2.83 -0.10
N LEU A 136 -5.47 2.16 0.99
CA LEU A 136 -4.58 1.31 1.78
C LEU A 136 -4.09 0.13 0.94
N PRO A 137 -2.89 -0.42 1.17
CA PRO A 137 -2.53 -1.75 0.68
C PRO A 137 -3.63 -2.76 1.00
N LEU A 138 -3.90 -3.71 0.09
CA LEU A 138 -4.95 -4.73 0.25
C LEU A 138 -4.79 -5.45 1.59
N THR A 139 -3.56 -5.89 1.90
CA THR A 139 -3.26 -6.57 3.16
C THR A 139 -3.55 -5.71 4.39
N VAL A 140 -3.26 -4.39 4.33
CA VAL A 140 -3.53 -3.47 5.44
C VAL A 140 -5.04 -3.27 5.64
N ALA A 141 -5.80 -3.14 4.55
CA ALA A 141 -7.26 -3.02 4.64
C ALA A 141 -7.89 -4.30 5.22
N ALA A 142 -7.48 -5.49 4.73
CA ALA A 142 -7.90 -6.78 5.24
C ALA A 142 -7.57 -6.94 6.74
N GLN A 143 -6.32 -6.65 7.09
CA GLN A 143 -5.82 -6.72 8.47
C GLN A 143 -6.61 -5.82 9.43
N THR A 144 -6.92 -4.60 9.00
CA THR A 144 -7.67 -3.64 9.83
C THR A 144 -9.09 -4.16 10.14
N VAL A 145 -9.69 -4.88 9.19
CA VAL A 145 -10.99 -5.54 9.40
C VAL A 145 -10.87 -6.75 10.34
N GLN A 146 -9.92 -7.63 10.07
CA GLN A 146 -9.79 -8.93 10.75
C GLN A 146 -9.06 -8.86 12.08
N ARG A 147 -8.18 -7.86 12.28
CA ARG A 147 -7.35 -7.69 13.49
C ARG A 147 -6.52 -8.95 13.80
N SER A 148 -6.05 -9.62 12.75
CA SER A 148 -5.23 -10.82 12.85
C SER A 148 -3.87 -10.55 13.50
N ALA A 149 -3.26 -11.56 14.11
CA ALA A 149 -1.88 -11.49 14.60
C ALA A 149 -0.83 -11.45 13.46
N TYR A 150 -1.24 -11.70 12.22
CA TYR A 150 -0.35 -11.79 11.04
C TYR A 150 -0.73 -10.75 9.98
N PRO A 151 -0.33 -9.49 10.16
CA PRO A 151 -0.82 -8.37 9.35
C PRO A 151 -0.49 -8.45 7.85
N ASP A 152 0.57 -9.16 7.45
CA ASP A 152 0.98 -9.28 6.04
C ASP A 152 0.48 -10.58 5.38
N ALA A 153 -0.26 -11.41 6.12
CA ALA A 153 -0.67 -12.73 5.63
C ALA A 153 -1.60 -12.68 4.40
N TYR A 154 -2.30 -11.57 4.19
CA TYR A 154 -3.26 -11.41 3.09
C TYR A 154 -2.59 -11.07 1.75
N ALA A 155 -1.40 -10.47 1.75
CA ALA A 155 -0.71 -10.02 0.55
C ALA A 155 -0.43 -11.17 -0.44
N LYS A 156 -0.06 -12.36 0.05
CA LYS A 156 0.20 -13.55 -0.78
C LYS A 156 -1.02 -14.03 -1.59
N HIS A 157 -2.23 -13.61 -1.21
CA HIS A 157 -3.48 -14.00 -1.87
C HIS A 157 -3.95 -12.95 -2.90
N THR A 158 -3.22 -11.85 -3.09
CA THR A 158 -3.57 -10.81 -4.07
C THR A 158 -3.70 -11.40 -5.48
N ALA A 159 -2.73 -12.20 -5.92
CA ALA A 159 -2.76 -12.84 -7.24
C ALA A 159 -3.99 -13.76 -7.43
N THR A 160 -4.33 -14.53 -6.39
CA THR A 160 -5.50 -15.40 -6.39
C THR A 160 -6.81 -14.60 -6.45
N ALA A 161 -6.91 -13.51 -5.70
CA ALA A 161 -8.09 -12.64 -5.72
C ALA A 161 -8.29 -11.99 -7.10
N LEU A 162 -7.21 -11.50 -7.71
CA LEU A 162 -7.26 -10.92 -9.07
C LEU A 162 -7.66 -11.95 -10.12
N ALA A 163 -7.09 -13.16 -10.06
CA ALA A 163 -7.46 -14.24 -10.96
C ALA A 163 -8.94 -14.63 -10.80
N ALA A 164 -9.43 -14.71 -9.56
CA ALA A 164 -10.85 -14.97 -9.27
C ALA A 164 -11.76 -13.88 -9.85
N LEU A 165 -11.38 -12.61 -9.72
CA LEU A 165 -12.15 -11.50 -10.31
C LEU A 165 -12.16 -11.59 -11.83
N ARG A 166 -11.01 -11.81 -12.49
CA ARG A 166 -10.91 -11.97 -13.94
C ARG A 166 -11.81 -13.09 -14.46
N ASP A 167 -11.83 -14.22 -13.75
CA ASP A 167 -12.51 -15.43 -14.21
C ASP A 167 -14.01 -15.43 -13.84
N LEU A 168 -14.44 -14.65 -12.85
CA LEU A 168 -15.77 -14.72 -12.27
C LEU A 168 -16.58 -13.41 -12.35
N ALA A 169 -15.96 -12.25 -12.56
CA ALA A 169 -16.67 -10.98 -12.65
C ALA A 169 -17.12 -10.73 -14.10
N ASP A 170 -18.42 -10.48 -14.29
CA ASP A 170 -18.99 -10.11 -15.59
C ASP A 170 -18.86 -8.60 -15.86
N THR A 171 -17.70 -8.01 -15.52
CA THR A 171 -17.44 -6.57 -15.67
C THR A 171 -16.01 -6.31 -16.05
N GLU A 172 -15.78 -5.26 -16.83
CA GLU A 172 -14.43 -4.79 -17.11
C GLU A 172 -13.75 -4.34 -15.81
N LEU A 173 -12.57 -4.88 -15.56
CA LEU A 173 -11.80 -4.64 -14.34
C LEU A 173 -10.75 -3.58 -14.63
N ASP A 174 -10.88 -2.43 -13.95
CA ASP A 174 -9.86 -1.40 -13.93
C ASP A 174 -8.83 -1.75 -12.85
N CYS A 175 -7.68 -2.21 -13.29
CA CYS A 175 -6.60 -2.65 -12.42
C CYS A 175 -6.03 -1.54 -11.52
N ASP A 176 -5.94 -0.32 -12.02
CA ASP A 176 -5.45 0.82 -11.25
C ASP A 176 -6.41 1.15 -10.08
N ARG A 177 -7.67 0.77 -10.21
CA ARG A 177 -8.67 0.91 -9.14
C ARG A 177 -8.75 -0.30 -8.23
N ILE A 178 -8.36 -1.48 -8.69
CA ILE A 178 -8.38 -2.71 -7.87
C ILE A 178 -7.13 -2.79 -7.01
N THR A 179 -5.98 -2.73 -7.61
CA THR A 179 -4.67 -2.64 -6.96
C THR A 179 -3.96 -1.43 -7.56
N PRO A 180 -4.07 -0.25 -6.96
CA PRO A 180 -3.22 0.85 -7.38
C PRO A 180 -1.79 0.31 -7.45
N ALA A 181 -1.12 0.44 -8.59
CA ALA A 181 0.19 -0.16 -8.92
C ALA A 181 1.30 0.15 -7.87
N SER A 182 0.96 0.92 -6.89
CA SER A 182 1.81 1.46 -5.86
C SER A 182 1.55 0.93 -4.45
N ALA A 183 0.56 0.05 -4.24
CA ALA A 183 0.02 -0.16 -2.90
C ALA A 183 0.60 -1.38 -2.16
N GLU A 184 1.05 -2.41 -2.88
CA GLU A 184 1.56 -3.64 -2.25
C GLU A 184 3.08 -3.71 -2.37
N PRO A 185 3.79 -3.93 -1.26
CA PRO A 185 5.22 -4.19 -1.33
C PRO A 185 5.46 -5.54 -2.00
N ALA A 186 6.49 -5.61 -2.83
CA ALA A 186 6.89 -6.86 -3.46
C ALA A 186 7.30 -7.89 -2.37
N PRO A 187 6.85 -9.14 -2.47
CA PRO A 187 7.25 -10.18 -1.53
C PRO A 187 8.75 -10.45 -1.62
N ARG A 188 9.31 -11.11 -0.61
CA ARG A 188 10.72 -11.56 -0.66
C ARG A 188 10.95 -12.49 -1.83
N ASN A 189 12.13 -12.40 -2.40
CA ASN A 189 12.63 -13.38 -3.35
C ASN A 189 12.76 -14.76 -2.69
N PRO A 190 12.76 -15.86 -3.47
CA PRO A 190 12.94 -17.20 -2.93
C PRO A 190 14.24 -17.41 -2.13
N ASP A 191 15.27 -16.62 -2.42
CA ASP A 191 16.55 -16.61 -1.70
C ASP A 191 16.52 -15.80 -0.39
N GLY A 192 15.37 -15.25 -0.01
CA GLY A 192 15.17 -14.45 1.19
C GLY A 192 15.58 -12.99 1.07
N THR A 193 16.09 -12.54 -0.07
CA THR A 193 16.42 -11.13 -0.31
C THR A 193 15.17 -10.29 -0.59
N TRP A 194 15.28 -8.98 -0.42
CA TRP A 194 14.22 -8.05 -0.78
C TRP A 194 14.41 -7.55 -2.22
N PRO A 195 13.38 -7.67 -3.09
CA PRO A 195 13.45 -7.14 -4.44
C PRO A 195 13.53 -5.61 -4.44
N LYS A 196 14.19 -5.06 -5.46
CA LYS A 196 14.18 -3.61 -5.68
C LYS A 196 12.80 -3.17 -6.13
N GLU A 197 12.26 -2.15 -5.48
CA GLU A 197 11.00 -1.53 -5.86
C GLU A 197 11.23 -0.17 -6.52
N GLY A 198 10.37 0.17 -7.48
CA GLY A 198 10.34 1.49 -8.08
C GLY A 198 9.70 2.53 -7.15
N CYS A 199 10.05 3.79 -7.32
CA CYS A 199 9.44 4.93 -6.64
C CYS A 199 8.13 5.31 -7.37
N VAL A 200 7.06 4.56 -7.14
CA VAL A 200 5.83 4.59 -7.95
C VAL A 200 4.60 5.15 -7.22
N VAL A 201 4.60 5.20 -5.88
CA VAL A 201 3.53 5.84 -5.09
C VAL A 201 3.67 7.36 -5.22
N ARG A 202 2.82 7.98 -6.03
CA ARG A 202 2.92 9.41 -6.39
C ARG A 202 1.61 10.17 -6.18
N PRO A 203 1.65 11.39 -5.63
CA PRO A 203 2.78 11.95 -4.88
C PRO A 203 3.00 11.20 -3.55
N ASP A 204 4.17 11.37 -2.92
CA ASP A 204 4.37 10.95 -1.53
C ASP A 204 3.29 11.61 -0.64
N PRO A 205 2.43 10.83 0.03
CA PRO A 205 1.32 11.38 0.82
C PRO A 205 1.77 12.16 2.06
N THR A 206 3.05 12.03 2.46
CA THR A 206 3.58 12.72 3.66
C THR A 206 4.15 14.09 3.34
N THR A 207 4.54 14.34 2.11
CA THR A 207 5.16 15.60 1.67
C THR A 207 4.43 16.25 0.50
N ASN A 208 3.48 15.55 -0.11
CA ASN A 208 2.78 15.92 -1.33
C ASN A 208 3.72 16.20 -2.54
N ARG A 209 4.90 15.56 -2.54
CA ARG A 209 5.93 15.71 -3.59
C ARG A 209 6.60 14.37 -3.88
N GLY A 210 7.21 14.24 -5.06
CA GLY A 210 8.02 13.07 -5.43
C GLY A 210 7.27 11.76 -5.36
N CYS A 211 7.91 10.76 -4.77
CA CYS A 211 7.34 9.41 -4.73
C CYS A 211 7.88 8.57 -3.56
N LEU A 212 7.18 7.50 -3.26
CA LEU A 212 7.62 6.43 -2.35
C LEU A 212 7.67 5.09 -3.08
N THR A 213 8.43 4.15 -2.54
CA THR A 213 8.27 2.75 -2.94
C THR A 213 7.02 2.16 -2.27
N PRO A 214 6.42 1.10 -2.82
CA PRO A 214 5.31 0.38 -2.17
C PRO A 214 5.64 -0.05 -0.75
N ARG A 215 6.86 -0.54 -0.51
CA ARG A 215 7.32 -0.94 0.84
C ARG A 215 7.36 0.22 1.82
N THR A 216 7.77 1.41 1.38
CA THR A 216 7.73 2.61 2.23
C THR A 216 6.30 3.02 2.55
N ALA A 217 5.40 2.99 1.58
CA ALA A 217 3.98 3.27 1.81
C ALA A 217 3.36 2.25 2.79
N HIS A 218 3.72 0.97 2.67
CA HIS A 218 3.31 -0.08 3.60
C HIS A 218 3.87 0.18 5.01
N LEU A 219 5.15 0.52 5.14
CA LEU A 219 5.76 0.91 6.43
C LEU A 219 4.99 2.04 7.10
N ILE A 220 4.62 3.10 6.36
CA ILE A 220 3.83 4.23 6.89
C ILE A 220 2.48 3.74 7.42
N ALA A 221 1.78 2.91 6.67
CA ALA A 221 0.48 2.37 7.09
C ALA A 221 0.59 1.52 8.36
N GLN A 222 1.63 0.70 8.46
CA GLN A 222 1.90 -0.14 9.65
C GLN A 222 2.31 0.71 10.86
N ALA A 223 3.14 1.73 10.66
CA ALA A 223 3.53 2.67 11.73
C ALA A 223 2.30 3.43 12.25
N LYS A 224 1.42 3.90 11.35
CA LYS A 224 0.16 4.56 11.72
C LYS A 224 -0.76 3.63 12.53
N ALA A 225 -0.88 2.37 12.15
CA ALA A 225 -1.64 1.38 12.89
C ALA A 225 -1.07 1.14 14.32
N ALA A 226 0.23 1.36 14.50
CA ALA A 226 0.93 1.32 15.79
C ALA A 226 0.96 2.69 16.52
N SER A 227 0.13 3.65 16.10
CA SER A 227 0.02 5.01 16.66
C SER A 227 1.24 5.91 16.45
N TYR A 228 2.01 5.67 15.38
CA TYR A 228 3.08 6.54 14.93
C TYR A 228 2.67 7.30 13.67
N ASP A 229 2.21 8.53 13.84
CA ASP A 229 1.71 9.39 12.77
C ASP A 229 2.76 10.39 12.26
N ASN A 230 2.41 11.04 11.12
CA ASN A 230 3.06 12.21 10.57
C ASN A 230 4.55 12.07 10.23
N PRO A 231 4.96 11.01 9.51
CA PRO A 231 6.32 10.94 8.99
C PRO A 231 6.56 11.99 7.89
N ARG A 232 7.83 12.24 7.60
CA ARG A 232 8.29 13.00 6.43
C ARG A 232 9.23 12.13 5.63
N CYS A 233 8.82 11.75 4.40
CA CYS A 233 9.53 10.70 3.69
C CYS A 233 10.34 11.23 2.50
N PHE A 234 9.72 11.68 1.41
CA PHE A 234 10.46 12.11 0.24
C PHE A 234 11.19 13.44 0.44
N ARG A 235 12.45 13.49 -0.01
CA ARG A 235 13.23 14.71 -0.23
C ARG A 235 13.83 14.68 -1.63
N PRO A 236 13.77 15.78 -2.42
CA PRO A 236 14.19 15.77 -3.83
C PRO A 236 15.69 15.66 -4.02
N SER A 237 16.47 15.95 -2.99
CA SER A 237 17.93 15.99 -3.05
C SER A 237 18.54 15.53 -1.72
N GLY A 238 19.85 15.29 -1.76
CA GLY A 238 20.63 14.84 -0.64
C GLY A 238 21.00 13.35 -0.74
N PRO A 239 21.92 12.92 0.10
CA PRO A 239 22.34 11.53 0.17
C PRO A 239 21.33 10.64 0.86
N GLY A 240 21.51 9.32 0.74
CA GLY A 240 20.71 8.30 1.43
C GLY A 240 19.45 7.88 0.68
N GLU A 241 18.44 7.48 1.42
CA GLU A 241 17.29 6.75 0.87
C GLU A 241 16.04 7.62 0.63
N HIS A 242 15.97 8.82 1.18
CA HIS A 242 14.85 9.75 0.97
C HIS A 242 14.60 10.12 -0.50
N PRO A 243 15.63 10.49 -1.32
CA PRO A 243 15.41 10.80 -2.73
C PRO A 243 14.95 9.60 -3.56
N LYS A 244 15.18 8.40 -3.05
CA LYS A 244 14.76 7.14 -3.68
C LYS A 244 13.34 6.71 -3.23
N GLY A 245 12.72 7.47 -2.33
CA GLY A 245 11.43 7.15 -1.74
C GLY A 245 11.44 5.94 -0.81
N ARG A 246 12.58 5.62 -0.21
CA ARG A 246 12.81 4.44 0.64
C ARG A 246 13.11 4.76 2.11
N ALA A 247 12.87 5.99 2.54
CA ALA A 247 13.10 6.39 3.92
C ALA A 247 12.04 7.37 4.42
N CYS A 248 11.81 7.34 5.72
CA CYS A 248 10.93 8.26 6.42
C CYS A 248 11.53 8.68 7.76
N ASP A 249 11.26 9.93 8.14
CA ASP A 249 11.62 10.54 9.41
C ASP A 249 10.36 10.79 10.25
N TRP A 250 10.28 10.22 11.44
CA TRP A 250 9.23 10.50 12.41
C TRP A 250 9.75 11.47 13.45
N MET A 251 9.26 12.71 13.39
CA MET A 251 9.71 13.77 14.28
C MET A 251 9.22 13.55 15.71
N MET A 252 10.15 13.54 16.68
CA MET A 252 9.85 13.49 18.11
C MET A 252 9.79 14.89 18.71
N THR A 253 10.47 15.85 18.07
CA THR A 253 10.47 17.27 18.46
C THR A 253 10.36 18.17 17.23
N SER A 254 10.07 19.44 17.43
CA SER A 254 10.05 20.43 16.37
C SER A 254 11.45 20.89 15.89
N GLY A 255 12.55 20.45 16.55
CA GLY A 255 13.90 20.82 16.13
C GLY A 255 15.02 20.54 17.14
N GLY A 256 14.75 20.61 18.44
CA GLY A 256 15.75 20.35 19.50
C GLY A 256 15.97 18.86 19.78
N VAL A 257 16.88 18.56 20.68
CA VAL A 257 17.13 17.20 21.18
C VAL A 257 15.89 16.67 21.90
N ALA A 258 15.45 15.47 21.61
CA ALA A 258 14.35 14.80 22.30
C ALA A 258 14.78 14.43 23.74
N THR A 259 13.95 14.80 24.72
CA THR A 259 14.16 14.51 26.15
C THR A 259 12.85 14.02 26.78
N GLY A 260 12.92 13.43 27.97
CA GLY A 260 11.72 12.99 28.70
C GLY A 260 10.77 12.13 27.85
N ALA A 261 9.49 12.49 27.79
CA ALA A 261 8.45 11.76 27.06
C ALA A 261 8.72 11.67 25.54
N GLN A 262 9.32 12.72 24.95
CA GLN A 262 9.68 12.70 23.53
C GLN A 262 10.76 11.66 23.22
N ARG A 263 11.77 11.56 24.11
CA ARG A 263 12.82 10.54 24.02
C ARG A 263 12.22 9.14 24.18
N ALA A 264 11.38 8.93 25.20
CA ALA A 264 10.73 7.65 25.45
C ALA A 264 9.85 7.21 24.25
N ARG A 265 9.13 8.15 23.60
CA ARG A 265 8.36 7.87 22.38
C ARG A 265 9.28 7.44 21.24
N GLY A 266 10.42 8.09 21.05
CA GLY A 266 11.41 7.73 20.03
C GLY A 266 12.05 6.36 20.31
N ASP A 267 12.38 6.06 21.56
CA ASP A 267 12.89 4.76 22.00
C ASP A 267 11.87 3.64 21.68
N ALA A 268 10.60 3.87 22.00
CA ALA A 268 9.52 2.92 21.72
C ALA A 268 9.32 2.70 20.22
N MET A 269 9.36 3.77 19.41
CA MET A 269 9.26 3.66 17.97
C MET A 269 10.45 2.93 17.36
N ALA A 270 11.65 3.22 17.77
CA ALA A 270 12.86 2.54 17.29
C ALA A 270 12.82 1.04 17.64
N ALA A 271 12.39 0.69 18.87
CA ALA A 271 12.18 -0.70 19.27
C ALA A 271 11.08 -1.39 18.44
N TRP A 272 9.96 -0.71 18.18
CA TRP A 272 8.90 -1.21 17.30
C TRP A 272 9.44 -1.49 15.90
N ALA A 273 10.20 -0.57 15.32
CA ALA A 273 10.77 -0.72 13.99
C ALA A 273 11.71 -1.93 13.91
N VAL A 274 12.58 -2.11 14.89
CA VAL A 274 13.49 -3.28 14.99
C VAL A 274 12.72 -4.58 15.13
N ALA A 275 11.71 -4.63 15.99
CA ALA A 275 10.87 -5.82 16.19
C ALA A 275 10.11 -6.24 14.92
N ASN A 276 9.83 -5.29 14.02
CA ASN A 276 9.11 -5.53 12.77
C ASN A 276 10.02 -5.52 11.53
N ALA A 277 11.34 -5.44 11.71
CA ALA A 277 12.27 -5.19 10.61
C ALA A 277 12.26 -6.29 9.56
N ASP A 278 12.18 -7.54 9.99
CA ASP A 278 12.12 -8.69 9.07
C ASP A 278 10.84 -8.68 8.23
N ARG A 279 9.71 -8.38 8.84
CA ARG A 279 8.40 -8.35 8.20
C ARG A 279 8.23 -7.18 7.24
N LEU A 280 8.73 -6.00 7.62
CA LEU A 280 8.55 -4.75 6.86
C LEU A 280 9.69 -4.48 5.87
N GLY A 281 10.70 -5.32 5.83
CA GLY A 281 11.88 -5.09 4.99
C GLY A 281 12.65 -3.85 5.40
N ILE A 282 12.80 -3.62 6.71
CA ILE A 282 13.58 -2.48 7.21
C ILE A 282 15.06 -2.77 7.03
N MET A 283 15.74 -1.88 6.34
CA MET A 283 17.16 -1.97 6.05
C MET A 283 18.00 -1.43 7.22
N TYR A 284 17.61 -0.30 7.78
CA TYR A 284 18.21 0.27 8.98
C TYR A 284 17.28 1.26 9.67
N VAL A 285 17.54 1.45 10.99
CA VAL A 285 16.90 2.44 11.84
C VAL A 285 17.99 3.31 12.46
N ILE A 286 17.82 4.64 12.42
CA ILE A 286 18.73 5.56 13.11
C ILE A 286 17.94 6.32 14.18
N TRP A 287 18.44 6.27 15.41
CA TRP A 287 17.87 7.00 16.52
C TRP A 287 18.94 7.32 17.56
N TYR A 288 18.98 8.55 17.97
CA TYR A 288 19.75 9.04 19.10
C TYR A 288 21.23 8.63 19.10
N ARG A 289 21.93 8.93 18.00
CA ARG A 289 23.34 8.62 17.74
C ARG A 289 23.65 7.12 17.65
N GLN A 290 22.62 6.31 17.41
CA GLN A 290 22.75 4.89 17.18
C GLN A 290 22.13 4.52 15.84
N VAL A 291 22.67 3.53 15.17
CA VAL A 291 22.10 2.90 13.99
C VAL A 291 21.96 1.41 14.20
N TRP A 292 20.82 0.89 13.80
CA TRP A 292 20.56 -0.54 13.80
C TRP A 292 20.43 -1.05 12.37
N SER A 293 20.93 -2.26 12.14
CA SER A 293 20.65 -3.03 10.92
C SER A 293 20.54 -4.52 11.24
N PRO A 294 19.89 -5.33 10.38
CA PRO A 294 19.77 -6.78 10.60
C PRO A 294 21.11 -7.50 10.78
N ALA A 295 22.14 -7.05 10.04
CA ALA A 295 23.45 -7.67 10.07
C ALA A 295 24.30 -7.34 11.29
N LYS A 296 24.09 -6.17 11.93
CA LYS A 296 25.02 -5.64 12.96
C LYS A 296 24.35 -5.35 14.30
N GLY A 297 23.02 -5.34 14.38
CA GLY A 297 22.32 -4.83 15.54
C GLY A 297 22.57 -3.33 15.77
N TRP A 298 22.34 -2.84 16.99
CA TRP A 298 22.60 -1.45 17.36
C TRP A 298 24.12 -1.18 17.52
N HIS A 299 24.57 -0.09 16.88
CA HIS A 299 25.94 0.40 17.05
C HIS A 299 25.99 1.93 16.87
N SER A 300 27.12 2.56 17.24
CA SER A 300 27.28 4.01 17.17
C SER A 300 27.08 4.53 15.75
N TYR A 301 26.22 5.53 15.60
CA TYR A 301 26.01 6.24 14.36
C TYR A 301 26.96 7.43 14.27
N ARG A 302 27.71 7.50 13.17
CA ARG A 302 28.44 8.70 12.73
C ARG A 302 27.84 9.16 11.43
N ASN A 303 27.36 10.41 11.38
CA ASN A 303 26.77 10.95 10.17
C ASN A 303 27.81 10.98 9.02
N PRO A 304 27.68 10.14 7.98
CA PRO A 304 28.68 10.06 6.93
C PRO A 304 28.65 11.27 5.98
N PHE A 305 27.63 12.11 6.09
CA PHE A 305 27.40 13.25 5.20
C PHE A 305 27.79 14.60 5.83
N GLY A 306 28.39 14.56 7.02
CA GLY A 306 28.64 15.76 7.81
C GLY A 306 27.33 16.28 8.43
N GLY A 307 27.42 17.35 9.16
CA GLY A 307 26.28 17.92 9.88
C GLY A 307 26.25 17.45 11.34
N THR A 308 26.32 18.42 12.18
CA THR A 308 26.20 18.30 13.64
C THR A 308 24.83 18.84 14.06
N GLY A 309 24.45 18.53 15.29
CA GLY A 309 23.20 18.98 15.86
C GLY A 309 22.06 17.94 15.74
N PRO A 310 20.87 18.29 16.26
CA PRO A 310 19.81 17.30 16.49
C PRO A 310 19.37 16.49 15.27
N SER A 311 19.33 17.13 14.09
CA SER A 311 18.91 16.45 12.85
C SER A 311 20.03 15.57 12.29
N GLY A 312 21.28 16.02 12.29
CA GLY A 312 22.42 15.24 11.79
C GLY A 312 22.75 14.04 12.69
N GLU A 313 22.50 14.17 13.98
CA GLU A 313 22.72 13.13 15.00
C GLU A 313 21.47 12.27 15.28
N HIS A 314 20.35 12.53 14.59
CA HIS A 314 19.07 11.85 14.76
C HIS A 314 18.58 11.84 16.21
N THR A 315 18.78 12.95 16.94
CA THR A 315 18.32 13.08 18.32
C THR A 315 16.94 13.75 18.45
N ASN A 316 16.36 14.18 17.32
CA ASN A 316 15.04 14.81 17.25
C ASN A 316 14.02 14.01 16.44
N HIS A 317 14.43 12.98 15.72
CA HIS A 317 13.55 12.11 14.92
C HIS A 317 14.10 10.69 14.82
N VAL A 318 13.20 9.73 14.65
CA VAL A 318 13.53 8.35 14.28
C VAL A 318 13.54 8.25 12.77
N HIS A 319 14.66 7.87 12.20
CA HIS A 319 14.82 7.60 10.77
C HIS A 319 14.69 6.10 10.50
N ILE A 320 13.88 5.72 9.53
CA ILE A 320 13.71 4.32 9.12
C ILE A 320 13.85 4.24 7.60
N SER A 321 14.74 3.36 7.13
CA SER A 321 14.90 3.03 5.71
C SER A 321 14.51 1.60 5.42
N VAL A 322 13.94 1.36 4.22
CA VAL A 322 13.54 0.04 3.72
C VAL A 322 14.33 -0.33 2.46
N TYR A 323 14.36 -1.65 2.15
CA TYR A 323 15.03 -2.21 0.96
C TYR A 323 14.41 -1.75 -0.36
#